data_c741b7f8f6bb3b8b737de0043e21b8db
#
_entry.id   c741b7f8f6bb3b8b737de0043e21b8db
#
_cell.length_a   1.000
_cell.length_b   1.000
_cell.length_c   1.000
_cell.angle_alpha   90.00
_cell.angle_beta   90.00
_cell.angle_gamma   90.00
#
_symmetry.space_group_name_H-M   'P 1'
#
loop_
_entity.id
_entity.type
_entity.pdbx_description
1 polymer ?
#
loop_
_entity_poly.entity_id
_entity_poly.type
_entity_poly.pdbx_seq_one_letter_code
_entity_poly.pdbx_strand_id
1 'polypeptide(L)'
;AKLFSPGSYIETKKYDINLSQDILIKKIHRLKEIDSTLILPAKYNWNEGPRDKNDYWYHIFFYNKKDKLVLNCWVRSKSKFSSTFAIVSTMDDKQNWRELDKNMGTKERNKVLKFFESRIINKLKSIPDK
;
A
#
# COMPACT_ATOMS: atom_id res chain seq x y z
N ALA A 1 23.02 -8.78 4.89
CA ALA A 1 22.70 -8.31 5.55
C ALA A 1 21.57 -8.09 6.38
N LYS A 2 21.47 -8.29 6.82
CA LYS A 2 20.66 -7.90 7.31
C LYS A 2 20.44 -7.18 8.17
N LEU A 3 20.33 -6.98 8.30
CA LEU A 3 20.38 -5.71 8.84
C LEU A 3 19.05 -5.13 9.13
N PHE A 4 18.04 -5.95 9.20
CA PHE A 4 16.70 -5.54 9.50
C PHE A 4 16.44 -5.73 10.98
N SER A 5 15.95 -4.68 11.64
CA SER A 5 15.57 -4.79 13.03
C SER A 5 14.34 -5.68 13.16
N PRO A 6 14.11 -6.25 14.34
CA PRO A 6 12.89 -7.02 14.58
C PRO A 6 11.67 -6.19 14.26
N GLY A 7 10.71 -6.78 13.56
CA GLY A 7 9.50 -6.10 13.15
C GLY A 7 9.56 -5.40 11.82
N SER A 8 10.73 -5.38 11.17
CA SER A 8 10.84 -4.82 9.83
C SER A 8 10.21 -5.75 8.81
N TYR A 9 9.61 -5.15 7.77
CA TYR A 9 9.01 -5.91 6.68
C TYR A 9 10.04 -6.09 5.58
N ILE A 10 10.88 -7.12 5.70
CA ILE A 10 11.98 -7.33 4.76
C ILE A 10 11.49 -7.81 3.40
N GLU A 11 10.31 -8.41 3.32
CA GLU A 11 9.71 -8.85 2.07
C GLU A 11 8.83 -7.80 1.43
N THR A 12 8.90 -6.57 1.91
CA THR A 12 8.07 -5.46 1.46
C THR A 12 8.75 -4.72 0.33
N LYS A 13 7.98 -4.33 -0.68
CA LYS A 13 8.47 -3.38 -1.69
C LYS A 13 8.18 -1.98 -1.22
N LYS A 14 9.22 -1.16 -1.05
CA LYS A 14 9.15 0.19 -0.51
C LYS A 14 9.41 1.23 -1.59
N TYR A 15 8.66 2.33 -1.51
CA TYR A 15 8.82 3.47 -2.42
C TYR A 15 9.02 4.72 -1.57
N ASP A 16 10.05 5.50 -1.88
CA ASP A 16 10.28 6.80 -1.24
C ASP A 16 9.49 7.86 -2.00
N ILE A 17 8.65 8.57 -1.28
CA ILE A 17 7.77 9.60 -1.85
C ILE A 17 8.15 10.95 -1.23
N ASN A 18 8.36 11.96 -2.06
CA ASN A 18 8.74 13.30 -1.60
C ASN A 18 7.52 14.12 -1.18
N LEU A 19 6.77 13.58 -0.24
CA LEU A 19 5.59 14.19 0.35
C LEU A 19 5.54 13.83 1.82
N SER A 20 5.06 14.76 2.64
CA SER A 20 4.81 14.43 4.05
C SER A 20 3.77 13.31 4.13
N GLN A 21 3.76 12.63 5.26
CA GLN A 21 2.78 11.55 5.47
C GLN A 21 1.34 12.06 5.32
N ASP A 22 1.04 13.21 5.90
CA ASP A 22 -0.32 13.77 5.85
C ASP A 22 -0.76 14.08 4.42
N ILE A 23 0.11 14.68 3.64
CA ILE A 23 -0.20 15.01 2.25
C ILE A 23 -0.36 13.73 1.42
N LEU A 24 0.52 12.77 1.63
CA LEU A 24 0.44 11.50 0.91
C LEU A 24 -0.88 10.78 1.20
N ILE A 25 -1.27 10.72 2.47
CA ILE A 25 -2.52 10.06 2.85
C ILE A 25 -3.72 10.77 2.23
N LYS A 26 -3.72 12.10 2.21
CA LYS A 26 -4.78 12.87 1.56
C LYS A 26 -4.87 12.57 0.07
N LYS A 27 -3.73 12.47 -0.60
CA LYS A 27 -3.71 12.14 -2.02
C LYS A 27 -4.22 10.72 -2.28
N ILE A 28 -3.90 9.79 -1.39
CA ILE A 28 -4.38 8.42 -1.51
C ILE A 28 -5.91 8.38 -1.41
N HIS A 29 -6.48 9.09 -0.43
CA HIS A 29 -7.93 9.17 -0.30
C HIS A 29 -8.56 9.82 -1.53
N ARG A 30 -7.93 10.85 -2.06
CA ARG A 30 -8.39 11.52 -3.28
C ARG A 30 -8.36 10.57 -4.47
N LEU A 31 -7.30 9.79 -4.59
CA LEU A 31 -7.19 8.80 -5.66
C LEU A 31 -8.35 7.80 -5.60
N LYS A 32 -8.70 7.35 -4.40
CA LYS A 32 -9.82 6.41 -4.24
C LYS A 32 -11.16 7.05 -4.58
N GLU A 33 -11.31 8.36 -4.37
CA GLU A 33 -12.50 9.08 -4.80
C GLU A 33 -12.59 9.16 -6.32
N ILE A 34 -11.45 9.37 -6.97
CA ILE A 34 -11.38 9.45 -8.43
C ILE A 34 -11.58 8.08 -9.07
N ASP A 35 -10.98 7.05 -8.48
CA ASP A 35 -11.04 5.68 -9.00
C ASP A 35 -11.58 4.75 -7.93
N SER A 36 -12.90 4.62 -7.88
CA SER A 36 -13.57 3.81 -6.87
C SER A 36 -13.30 2.32 -6.99
N THR A 37 -12.72 1.87 -8.11
CA THR A 37 -12.35 0.45 -8.24
C THR A 37 -11.22 0.07 -7.29
N LEU A 38 -10.50 1.06 -6.76
CA LEU A 38 -9.43 0.83 -5.78
C LEU A 38 -9.95 0.70 -4.35
N ILE A 39 -11.23 0.94 -4.13
CA ILE A 39 -11.82 0.88 -2.78
C ILE A 39 -12.16 -0.56 -2.43
N LEU A 40 -11.81 -0.97 -1.22
CA LEU A 40 -12.12 -2.30 -0.71
C LEU A 40 -13.63 -2.52 -0.69
N PRO A 41 -14.12 -3.68 -1.16
CA PRO A 41 -15.53 -4.00 -1.00
C PRO A 41 -15.95 -3.97 0.47
N ALA A 42 -17.19 -3.55 0.71
CA ALA A 42 -17.71 -3.37 2.06
C ALA A 42 -17.67 -4.64 2.91
N LYS A 43 -17.69 -5.81 2.27
CA LYS A 43 -17.64 -7.09 2.98
C LYS A 43 -16.37 -7.27 3.82
N TYR A 44 -15.28 -6.57 3.47
CA TYR A 44 -14.03 -6.71 4.22
C TYR A 44 -14.04 -5.93 5.53
N ASN A 45 -14.73 -4.83 5.60
CA ASN A 45 -14.93 -4.07 6.84
C ASN A 45 -13.63 -3.84 7.63
N TRP A 46 -12.53 -3.54 6.94
CA TRP A 46 -11.24 -3.28 7.57
C TRP A 46 -11.02 -1.78 7.68
N ASN A 47 -10.50 -1.35 8.82
CA ASN A 47 -10.22 0.06 9.08
C ASN A 47 -8.80 0.41 8.64
N GLU A 48 -8.68 1.55 7.97
CA GLU A 48 -7.38 2.11 7.63
C GLU A 48 -6.89 3.01 8.76
N GLY A 49 -5.58 3.22 8.80
CA GLY A 49 -4.97 4.07 9.78
C GLY A 49 -4.02 3.32 10.69
N PRO A 50 -3.50 3.98 11.75
CA PRO A 50 -2.68 3.28 12.73
C PRO A 50 -3.53 2.29 13.54
N ARG A 51 -2.92 1.18 13.94
CA ARG A 51 -3.62 0.18 14.75
C ARG A 51 -3.91 0.69 16.14
N ASP A 52 -3.00 1.53 16.66
CA ASP A 52 -3.20 2.24 17.91
C ASP A 52 -2.41 3.55 17.84
N LYS A 53 -2.49 4.37 18.87
CA LYS A 53 -1.87 5.69 18.84
C LYS A 53 -0.35 5.68 18.81
N ASN A 54 0.26 4.55 19.11
CA ASN A 54 1.72 4.39 19.07
C ASN A 54 2.19 3.70 17.80
N ASP A 55 1.27 3.33 16.93
CA ASP A 55 1.63 2.62 15.70
C ASP A 55 2.29 3.60 14.72
N TYR A 56 3.48 3.24 14.32
CA TYR A 56 4.30 3.99 13.41
C TYR A 56 3.77 3.93 11.98
N TRP A 57 2.98 2.92 11.68
CA TRP A 57 2.58 2.56 10.35
C TRP A 57 1.13 2.91 10.12
N TYR A 58 0.86 3.72 9.09
CA TYR A 58 -0.51 4.01 8.69
C TYR A 58 -0.91 2.96 7.67
N HIS A 59 -1.83 2.08 8.05
CA HIS A 59 -2.24 0.94 7.22
C HIS A 59 -3.27 1.38 6.20
N ILE A 60 -3.06 0.97 4.95
CA ILE A 60 -3.94 1.33 3.84
C ILE A 60 -4.16 0.09 3.00
N PHE A 61 -5.38 -0.08 2.55
CA PHE A 61 -5.74 -1.20 1.69
C PHE A 61 -6.24 -0.68 0.36
N PHE A 62 -5.83 -1.36 -0.71
CA PHE A 62 -6.36 -1.10 -2.04
C PHE A 62 -6.97 -2.38 -2.58
N TYR A 63 -7.83 -2.22 -3.58
CA TYR A 63 -8.45 -3.36 -4.23
C TYR A 63 -8.11 -3.36 -5.71
N ASN A 64 -7.71 -4.52 -6.22
CA ASN A 64 -7.59 -4.75 -7.66
C ASN A 64 -8.84 -5.50 -8.08
N LYS A 65 -9.82 -4.76 -8.58
CA LYS A 65 -11.13 -5.30 -8.90
C LYS A 65 -11.07 -6.38 -9.97
N LYS A 66 -10.19 -6.20 -10.96
CA LYS A 66 -10.05 -7.16 -12.06
C LYS A 66 -9.60 -8.52 -11.57
N ASP A 67 -8.61 -8.54 -10.69
CA ASP A 67 -8.02 -9.78 -10.19
C ASP A 67 -8.60 -10.19 -8.84
N LYS A 68 -9.48 -9.39 -8.27
CA LYS A 68 -10.10 -9.63 -6.96
C LYS A 68 -9.06 -9.80 -5.87
N LEU A 69 -8.07 -8.92 -5.88
CA LEU A 69 -6.99 -8.93 -4.89
C LEU A 69 -7.05 -7.72 -3.98
N VAL A 70 -6.92 -7.96 -2.69
CA VAL A 70 -6.69 -6.91 -1.71
C VAL A 70 -5.19 -6.67 -1.62
N LEU A 71 -4.77 -5.41 -1.70
CA LEU A 71 -3.38 -5.03 -1.52
C LEU A 71 -3.22 -4.45 -0.12
N ASN A 72 -2.36 -5.06 0.68
CA ASN A 72 -2.06 -4.62 2.04
C ASN A 72 -0.83 -3.71 1.99
N CYS A 73 -1.01 -2.46 2.36
CA CYS A 73 0.02 -1.43 2.24
C CYS A 73 0.17 -0.66 3.54
N TRP A 74 1.23 0.13 3.65
CA TRP A 74 1.38 1.07 4.74
C TRP A 74 2.16 2.29 4.28
N VAL A 75 1.95 3.39 5.00
CA VAL A 75 2.67 4.64 4.85
C VAL A 75 3.33 4.96 6.18
N ARG A 76 4.55 5.44 6.13
CA ARG A 76 5.28 5.87 7.32
C ARG A 76 6.04 7.15 7.01
N SER A 77 6.02 8.08 7.94
CA SER A 77 6.80 9.31 7.82
C SER A 77 8.28 8.99 7.83
N LYS A 78 9.03 9.54 6.89
CA LYS A 78 10.48 9.43 6.85
C LYS A 78 11.11 10.72 7.34
N SER A 79 10.50 11.85 6.97
CA SER A 79 10.89 13.17 7.42
C SER A 79 9.68 14.09 7.28
N LYS A 80 9.88 15.39 7.59
CA LYS A 80 8.83 16.39 7.41
C LYS A 80 8.30 16.46 5.98
N PHE A 81 9.14 16.11 5.00
CA PHE A 81 8.83 16.31 3.59
C PHE A 81 8.91 15.02 2.79
N SER A 82 9.03 13.87 3.46
CA SER A 82 9.13 12.60 2.74
C SER A 82 8.51 11.49 3.54
N SER A 83 8.07 10.46 2.81
CA SER A 83 7.42 9.29 3.38
C SER A 83 7.86 8.04 2.67
N THR A 84 7.72 6.91 3.34
CA THR A 84 7.87 5.60 2.74
C THR A 84 6.47 5.01 2.54
N PHE A 85 6.19 4.60 1.31
CA PHE A 85 4.93 3.95 0.95
C PHE A 85 5.27 2.54 0.48
N ALA A 86 4.65 1.55 1.09
CA ALA A 86 5.04 0.17 0.85
C ALA A 86 3.84 -0.73 0.61
N ILE A 87 4.07 -1.75 -0.22
CA ILE A 87 3.13 -2.85 -0.38
C ILE A 87 3.76 -4.10 0.22
N VAL A 88 3.00 -4.78 1.07
CA VAL A 88 3.49 -5.89 1.88
C VAL A 88 3.01 -7.23 1.34
N SER A 89 1.72 -7.34 1.08
CA SER A 89 1.11 -8.61 0.75
C SER A 89 -0.19 -8.39 0.00
N THR A 90 -0.72 -9.48 -0.54
CA THR A 90 -2.05 -9.47 -1.16
C THR A 90 -2.90 -10.58 -0.57
N MET A 91 -4.21 -10.42 -0.67
CA MET A 91 -5.16 -11.46 -0.27
C MET A 91 -6.15 -11.67 -1.42
N ASP A 92 -6.35 -12.92 -1.83
CA ASP A 92 -7.32 -13.21 -2.87
C ASP A 92 -8.74 -13.34 -2.27
N ASP A 93 -9.72 -13.57 -3.12
CA ASP A 93 -11.12 -13.65 -2.69
C ASP A 93 -11.44 -14.91 -1.88
N LYS A 94 -10.49 -15.83 -1.80
CA LYS A 94 -10.59 -17.03 -0.94
C LYS A 94 -9.86 -16.82 0.38
N GLN A 95 -9.42 -15.60 0.65
CA GLN A 95 -8.72 -15.20 1.87
C GLN A 95 -7.33 -15.81 2.01
N ASN A 96 -6.68 -16.14 0.91
CA ASN A 96 -5.29 -16.60 0.92
C ASN A 96 -4.36 -15.41 0.87
N TRP A 97 -3.57 -15.23 1.92
CA TRP A 97 -2.56 -14.18 1.99
C TRP A 97 -1.27 -14.63 1.32
N ARG A 98 -0.65 -13.72 0.57
CA ARG A 98 0.64 -13.96 -0.05
C ARG A 98 1.56 -12.77 0.19
N GLU A 99 2.70 -13.03 0.82
CA GLU A 99 3.73 -12.02 1.00
C GLU A 99 4.52 -11.87 -0.30
N LEU A 100 4.89 -10.64 -0.63
CA LEU A 100 5.46 -10.29 -1.93
C LEU A 100 6.67 -11.11 -2.34
N ASP A 101 7.64 -11.25 -1.46
CA ASP A 101 8.89 -11.94 -1.79
C ASP A 101 8.98 -13.35 -1.24
N LYS A 102 8.01 -13.76 -0.46
CA LYS A 102 8.07 -15.03 0.25
C LYS A 102 7.20 -16.11 -0.37
N ASN A 103 5.99 -15.74 -0.76
CA ASN A 103 5.01 -16.69 -1.26
C ASN A 103 4.71 -16.53 -2.74
N MET A 104 5.19 -15.46 -3.36
CA MET A 104 4.92 -15.17 -4.76
C MET A 104 6.08 -15.55 -5.63
N GLY A 105 5.79 -16.20 -6.76
CA GLY A 105 6.76 -16.35 -7.83
C GLY A 105 7.04 -15.01 -8.50
N THR A 106 8.11 -14.94 -9.27
CA THR A 106 8.54 -13.72 -9.94
C THR A 106 7.44 -13.13 -10.83
N LYS A 107 6.76 -13.98 -11.59
CA LYS A 107 5.73 -13.53 -12.51
C LYS A 107 4.55 -12.90 -11.76
N GLU A 108 4.09 -13.54 -10.71
CA GLU A 108 2.98 -13.04 -9.89
C GLU A 108 3.37 -11.73 -9.22
N ARG A 109 4.56 -11.69 -8.65
CA ARG A 109 5.08 -10.51 -7.97
C ARG A 109 5.16 -9.32 -8.93
N ASN A 110 5.69 -9.54 -10.12
CA ASN A 110 5.81 -8.47 -11.11
C ASN A 110 4.44 -7.94 -11.53
N LYS A 111 3.46 -8.80 -11.63
CA LYS A 111 2.10 -8.39 -11.98
C LYS A 111 1.49 -7.50 -10.89
N VAL A 112 1.68 -7.87 -9.63
CA VAL A 112 1.20 -7.07 -8.48
C VAL A 112 1.90 -5.71 -8.46
N LEU A 113 3.21 -5.69 -8.62
CA LEU A 113 3.98 -4.44 -8.59
C LEU A 113 3.63 -3.53 -9.77
N LYS A 114 3.41 -4.10 -10.94
CA LYS A 114 3.00 -3.31 -12.10
C LYS A 114 1.65 -2.63 -11.85
N PHE A 115 0.71 -3.34 -11.27
CA PHE A 115 -0.57 -2.75 -10.88
C PHE A 115 -0.37 -1.62 -9.88
N PHE A 116 0.39 -1.88 -8.83
CA PHE A 116 0.63 -0.90 -7.77
C PHE A 116 1.28 0.37 -8.34
N GLU A 117 2.28 0.21 -9.18
CA GLU A 117 2.99 1.34 -9.75
C GLU A 117 2.13 2.13 -10.74
N SER A 118 1.46 1.44 -11.65
CA SER A 118 0.71 2.12 -12.70
C SER A 118 -0.62 2.72 -12.22
N ARG A 119 -1.30 2.03 -11.32
CA ARG A 119 -2.63 2.45 -10.87
C ARG A 119 -2.61 3.29 -9.61
N ILE A 120 -1.54 3.23 -8.83
CA ILE A 120 -1.46 3.92 -7.56
C ILE A 120 -0.30 4.92 -7.53
N ILE A 121 0.93 4.44 -7.54
CA ILE A 121 2.10 5.31 -7.40
C ILE A 121 2.13 6.42 -8.47
N ASN A 122 2.02 6.03 -9.73
CA ASN A 122 2.10 7.00 -10.82
C ASN A 122 0.89 7.93 -10.87
N LYS A 123 -0.27 7.46 -10.46
CA LYS A 123 -1.48 8.29 -10.41
C LYS A 123 -1.42 9.35 -9.32
N LEU A 124 -0.75 9.04 -8.21
CA LEU A 124 -0.59 10.03 -7.14
C LEU A 124 0.13 11.27 -7.61
N LYS A 125 1.05 11.14 -8.57
CA LYS A 125 1.79 12.27 -9.13
C LYS A 125 0.90 13.27 -9.84
N SER A 126 -0.23 12.84 -10.37
CA SER A 126 -1.15 13.71 -11.12
C SER A 126 -2.19 14.37 -10.22
N ILE A 127 -2.22 14.03 -8.94
CA ILE A 127 -3.20 14.58 -8.00
C ILE A 127 -2.61 15.81 -7.32
N PRO A 128 -3.33 16.95 -7.32
CA PRO A 128 -2.86 18.15 -6.63
C PRO A 128 -2.67 17.92 -5.13
N ASP A 129 -1.75 18.67 -4.53
CA ASP A 129 -1.47 18.59 -3.10
C ASP A 129 -2.61 19.13 -2.23
N LYS A 130 -3.51 19.87 -2.82
CA LYS A 130 -4.62 20.48 -2.11
C LYS A 130 -5.90 19.69 -2.19
#